data_099260113075f3df625bd7fcd5700845
#
_entry.id   099260113075f3df625bd7fcd5700845
#
_cell.length_a   1.000
_cell.length_b   1.000
_cell.length_c   1.000
_cell.angle_alpha   90.00
_cell.angle_beta   90.00
_cell.angle_gamma   90.00
#
_symmetry.space_group_name_H-M   'P 1'
#
loop_
_entity.id
_entity.type
_entity.pdbx_description
1 polymer ?
#
loop_
_entity_poly.entity_id
_entity_poly.type
_entity_poly.pdbx_seq_one_letter_code
_entity_poly.pdbx_strand_id
1 'polypeptide(L)'
;FFLLRRLSSSIFLSSAALFQGEGGLSKVGISVAHQLWKGLSLGANFSYVGGTITQSESQGSATETNSSYKHTVYVDFGLQYTYEIERDRSLVAGAVYGYSQDLLQDNDHSVSSSSSSGSITEKGKKYRTCLPQFFGVGVSYNTLRWMASADYKFVDWSRLESSRSSVSFHNQHRLMLGGSYTLGNPYRKPVRLLLGAGIGNSYLSIQNKTTTNYYLSTGINFEYRSRSTLSLGVKYTDQFKVSSGRFQGQKLAFFLNITFSEKTYRAKLK
;
A
#
# COMPACT_ATOMS: atom_id res chain seq x y z
N PHE A 1 -4.58 -8.89 8.23
CA PHE A 1 -3.36 -8.05 8.18
C PHE A 1 -3.71 -6.64 8.62
N PHE A 2 -3.32 -6.26 9.82
CA PHE A 2 -3.42 -4.88 10.29
C PHE A 2 -2.26 -4.08 9.70
N LEU A 3 -2.51 -3.20 8.75
CA LEU A 3 -1.53 -2.22 8.29
C LEU A 3 -1.88 -0.87 8.94
N LEU A 4 -1.44 -0.68 10.19
CA LEU A 4 -1.40 0.63 10.82
C LEU A 4 -0.26 1.43 10.17
N ARG A 5 -0.56 2.20 9.13
CA ARG A 5 0.36 3.22 8.62
C ARG A 5 0.12 4.51 9.40
N ARG A 6 0.89 4.73 10.45
CA ARG A 6 1.02 6.04 11.08
C ARG A 6 1.76 6.95 10.09
N LEU A 7 1.06 7.90 9.51
CA LEU A 7 1.71 8.98 8.76
C LEU A 7 2.42 9.88 9.77
N SER A 8 3.75 9.91 9.71
CA SER A 8 4.56 10.84 10.50
C SER A 8 4.30 12.27 10.04
N SER A 9 4.03 13.16 10.97
CA SER A 9 3.91 14.60 10.80
C SER A 9 5.17 15.18 10.15
N SER A 10 5.03 15.83 9.00
CA SER A 10 6.05 16.73 8.45
C SER A 10 5.71 18.15 8.83
N ILE A 11 6.58 18.78 9.62
CA ILE A 11 6.49 20.18 10.01
C ILE A 11 7.15 21.02 8.92
N PHE A 12 6.38 21.89 8.26
CA PHE A 12 6.91 22.91 7.37
C PHE A 12 6.76 24.28 8.04
N LEU A 13 7.86 24.88 8.41
CA LEU A 13 7.93 26.28 8.83
C LEU A 13 8.11 27.14 7.57
N SER A 14 7.08 27.86 7.16
CA SER A 14 7.17 28.96 6.23
C SER A 14 6.43 30.12 6.84
N SER A 15 7.16 31.16 7.22
CA SER A 15 6.68 32.45 7.73
C SER A 15 5.47 32.38 8.68
N ALA A 16 5.71 31.94 9.92
CA ALA A 16 4.77 32.00 11.06
C ALA A 16 3.51 31.10 11.00
N ALA A 17 3.38 30.17 10.06
CA ALA A 17 2.30 29.18 10.04
C ALA A 17 2.83 27.78 10.34
N LEU A 18 2.19 27.07 11.30
CA LEU A 18 2.48 25.69 11.64
C LEU A 18 1.40 24.78 11.04
N PHE A 19 1.82 23.82 10.20
CA PHE A 19 0.92 22.82 9.63
C PHE A 19 1.16 21.47 10.28
N GLN A 20 0.09 20.85 10.78
CA GLN A 20 0.11 19.52 11.38
C GLN A 20 -0.93 18.62 10.72
N GLY A 21 -0.55 17.37 10.42
CA GLY A 21 -1.47 16.38 9.90
C GLY A 21 -1.39 15.09 10.71
N GLU A 22 -2.53 14.58 11.14
CA GLU A 22 -2.66 13.35 11.92
C GLU A 22 -3.70 12.42 11.34
N GLY A 23 -3.58 11.12 11.67
CA GLY A 23 -4.59 10.12 11.32
C GLY A 23 -4.19 9.22 10.16
N GLY A 24 -5.17 8.48 9.65
CA GLY A 24 -4.99 7.53 8.57
C GLY A 24 -6.22 6.67 8.34
N LEU A 25 -6.20 5.89 7.27
CA LEU A 25 -7.24 4.92 6.96
C LEU A 25 -6.76 3.52 7.35
N SER A 26 -7.61 2.78 8.04
CA SER A 26 -7.44 1.36 8.35
C SER A 26 -8.24 0.52 7.38
N LYS A 27 -7.69 -0.62 6.95
CA LYS A 27 -8.36 -1.59 6.09
C LYS A 27 -8.48 -2.92 6.83
N VAL A 28 -9.71 -3.41 6.99
CA VAL A 28 -10.03 -4.74 7.52
C VAL A 28 -10.76 -5.51 6.44
N GLY A 29 -10.38 -6.76 6.19
CA GLY A 29 -11.00 -7.52 5.10
C GLY A 29 -10.92 -9.01 5.25
N ILE A 30 -11.75 -9.68 4.46
CA ILE A 30 -11.85 -11.14 4.32
C ILE A 30 -11.52 -11.47 2.88
N SER A 31 -10.68 -12.48 2.67
CA SER A 31 -10.32 -13.00 1.36
C SER A 31 -10.90 -14.40 1.18
N VAL A 32 -11.49 -14.63 0.02
CA VAL A 32 -11.99 -15.95 -0.39
C VAL A 32 -11.32 -16.31 -1.70
N ALA A 33 -10.82 -17.53 -1.81
CA ALA A 33 -10.23 -18.05 -3.04
C ALA A 33 -10.69 -19.48 -3.29
N HIS A 34 -10.93 -19.79 -4.55
CA HIS A 34 -11.34 -21.13 -4.99
C HIS A 34 -10.60 -21.54 -6.26
N GLN A 35 -10.17 -22.76 -6.29
CA GLN A 35 -9.59 -23.36 -7.49
C GLN A 35 -10.72 -23.88 -8.39
N LEU A 36 -10.88 -23.24 -9.56
CA LEU A 36 -11.93 -23.59 -10.53
C LEU A 36 -11.56 -24.85 -11.33
N TRP A 37 -10.33 -24.90 -11.83
CA TRP A 37 -9.77 -26.02 -12.58
C TRP A 37 -8.33 -26.29 -12.15
N LYS A 38 -7.75 -27.37 -12.66
CA LYS A 38 -6.34 -27.65 -12.43
C LYS A 38 -5.49 -26.45 -12.89
N GLY A 39 -4.84 -25.81 -11.94
CA GLY A 39 -3.98 -24.64 -12.17
C GLY A 39 -4.70 -23.29 -12.19
N LEU A 40 -6.02 -23.20 -12.37
CA LEU A 40 -6.76 -21.92 -12.39
C LEU A 40 -7.47 -21.66 -11.08
N SER A 41 -7.16 -20.54 -10.45
CA SER A 41 -7.77 -20.08 -9.20
C SER A 41 -8.34 -18.67 -9.35
N LEU A 42 -9.51 -18.47 -8.76
CA LEU A 42 -10.18 -17.17 -8.65
C LEU A 42 -10.24 -16.76 -7.17
N GLY A 43 -9.99 -15.49 -6.90
CA GLY A 43 -10.09 -14.91 -5.57
C GLY A 43 -10.84 -13.60 -5.56
N ALA A 44 -11.44 -13.29 -4.42
CA ALA A 44 -12.06 -12.00 -4.15
C ALA A 44 -11.71 -11.55 -2.73
N ASN A 45 -11.42 -10.26 -2.58
CA ASN A 45 -11.18 -9.62 -1.30
C ASN A 45 -12.30 -8.63 -1.02
N PHE A 46 -12.95 -8.79 0.12
CA PHE A 46 -13.95 -7.86 0.64
C PHE A 46 -13.34 -7.10 1.81
N SER A 47 -13.32 -5.80 1.75
CA SER A 47 -12.65 -4.99 2.77
C SER A 47 -13.50 -3.79 3.17
N TYR A 48 -13.49 -3.49 4.45
CA TYR A 48 -13.94 -2.21 4.98
C TYR A 48 -12.73 -1.31 5.17
N VAL A 49 -12.80 -0.10 4.64
CA VAL A 49 -11.77 0.93 4.79
C VAL A 49 -12.40 2.10 5.53
N GLY A 50 -11.79 2.55 6.62
CA GLY A 50 -12.30 3.67 7.39
C GLY A 50 -11.25 4.28 8.29
N GLY A 51 -11.45 5.56 8.65
CA GLY A 51 -10.60 6.27 9.57
C GLY A 51 -10.73 7.78 9.47
N THR A 52 -10.10 8.49 10.40
CA THR A 52 -10.13 9.94 10.49
C THR A 52 -8.79 10.53 10.10
N ILE A 53 -8.83 11.58 9.32
CA ILE A 53 -7.66 12.39 8.94
C ILE A 53 -7.93 13.80 9.44
N THR A 54 -7.07 14.31 10.32
CA THR A 54 -7.14 15.64 10.89
C THR A 54 -5.98 16.48 10.37
N GLN A 55 -6.28 17.67 9.89
CA GLN A 55 -5.30 18.64 9.44
C GLN A 55 -5.50 19.93 10.24
N SER A 56 -4.44 20.42 10.87
CA SER A 56 -4.46 21.66 11.64
C SER A 56 -3.46 22.65 11.08
N GLU A 57 -3.88 23.88 10.95
CA GLU A 57 -3.06 25.02 10.56
C GLU A 57 -3.14 26.08 11.67
N SER A 58 -2.00 26.43 12.26
CA SER A 58 -1.91 27.43 13.31
C SER A 58 -1.11 28.63 12.83
N GLN A 59 -1.71 29.82 12.91
CA GLN A 59 -1.06 31.08 12.57
C GLN A 59 -1.33 32.12 13.67
N GLY A 60 -0.29 32.51 14.38
CA GLY A 60 -0.41 33.40 15.54
C GLY A 60 -1.28 32.78 16.64
N SER A 61 -2.37 33.45 17.00
CA SER A 61 -3.33 32.98 18.02
C SER A 61 -4.48 32.16 17.47
N ALA A 62 -4.61 32.03 16.16
CA ALA A 62 -5.69 31.29 15.50
C ALA A 62 -5.24 29.89 15.10
N THR A 63 -6.08 28.88 15.31
CA THR A 63 -5.90 27.51 14.85
C THR A 63 -7.15 27.06 14.09
N GLU A 64 -6.95 26.67 12.86
CA GLU A 64 -7.94 26.03 12.00
C GLU A 64 -7.71 24.53 12.01
N THR A 65 -8.75 23.75 12.28
CA THR A 65 -8.68 22.28 12.29
C THR A 65 -9.76 21.72 11.38
N ASN A 66 -9.33 20.94 10.42
CA ASN A 66 -10.18 20.16 9.51
C ASN A 66 -10.09 18.68 9.86
N SER A 67 -11.17 18.10 10.37
CA SER A 67 -11.28 16.66 10.65
C SER A 67 -12.21 16.02 9.64
N SER A 68 -11.76 14.94 9.03
CA SER A 68 -12.49 14.22 8.00
C SER A 68 -12.52 12.73 8.32
N TYR A 69 -13.70 12.23 8.69
CA TYR A 69 -13.97 10.79 8.79
C TYR A 69 -14.35 10.25 7.42
N LYS A 70 -13.63 9.23 6.97
CA LYS A 70 -13.82 8.61 5.65
C LYS A 70 -14.01 7.12 5.81
N HIS A 71 -15.00 6.55 5.11
CA HIS A 71 -15.24 5.12 5.14
C HIS A 71 -15.85 4.62 3.83
N THR A 72 -15.60 3.35 3.51
CA THR A 72 -16.20 2.66 2.37
C THR A 72 -16.01 1.15 2.47
N VAL A 73 -16.80 0.41 1.70
CA VAL A 73 -16.56 -1.01 1.42
C VAL A 73 -15.82 -1.13 0.11
N TYR A 74 -14.77 -1.93 0.07
CA TYR A 74 -13.92 -2.09 -1.10
C TYR A 74 -13.78 -3.57 -1.48
N VAL A 75 -13.95 -3.85 -2.77
CA VAL A 75 -13.83 -5.21 -3.31
C VAL A 75 -12.79 -5.22 -4.42
N ASP A 76 -11.94 -6.22 -4.41
CA ASP A 76 -11.01 -6.51 -5.49
C ASP A 76 -11.03 -8.00 -5.85
N PHE A 77 -10.68 -8.31 -7.09
CA PHE A 77 -10.71 -9.65 -7.66
C PHE A 77 -9.33 -10.04 -8.15
N GLY A 78 -9.01 -11.31 -8.04
CA GLY A 78 -7.77 -11.88 -8.53
C GLY A 78 -8.00 -13.16 -9.30
N LEU A 79 -7.24 -13.34 -10.36
CA LEU A 79 -7.17 -14.55 -11.17
C LEU A 79 -5.72 -15.02 -11.18
N GLN A 80 -5.50 -16.32 -10.99
CA GLN A 80 -4.18 -16.92 -11.04
C GLN A 80 -4.22 -18.22 -11.82
N TYR A 81 -3.26 -18.37 -12.72
CA TYR A 81 -3.05 -19.61 -13.45
C TYR A 81 -1.65 -20.15 -13.17
N THR A 82 -1.58 -21.39 -12.71
CA THR A 82 -0.34 -22.12 -12.45
C THR A 82 -0.15 -23.19 -13.48
N TYR A 83 0.91 -23.10 -14.26
CA TYR A 83 1.35 -24.10 -15.21
C TYR A 83 2.54 -24.87 -14.65
N GLU A 84 2.35 -26.16 -14.37
CA GLU A 84 3.42 -27.06 -13.94
C GLU A 84 4.20 -27.53 -15.16
N ILE A 85 5.46 -27.12 -15.30
CA ILE A 85 6.34 -27.53 -16.41
C ILE A 85 6.93 -28.88 -16.08
N GLU A 86 7.44 -29.03 -14.86
CA GLU A 86 8.02 -30.25 -14.31
C GLU A 86 7.68 -30.33 -12.82
N ARG A 87 8.03 -31.45 -12.18
CA ARG A 87 7.72 -31.67 -10.75
C ARG A 87 8.15 -30.53 -9.81
N ASP A 88 9.28 -29.86 -10.12
CA ASP A 88 9.87 -28.80 -9.28
C ASP A 88 9.94 -27.45 -10.02
N ARG A 89 9.24 -27.30 -11.17
CA ARG A 89 9.24 -26.08 -11.97
C ARG A 89 7.83 -25.68 -12.35
N SER A 90 7.48 -24.46 -12.03
CA SER A 90 6.16 -23.90 -12.38
C SER A 90 6.26 -22.47 -12.88
N LEU A 91 5.39 -22.13 -13.81
CA LEU A 91 5.11 -20.77 -14.25
C LEU A 91 3.76 -20.37 -13.67
N VAL A 92 3.72 -19.23 -12.97
CA VAL A 92 2.49 -18.69 -12.41
C VAL A 92 2.23 -17.34 -13.06
N ALA A 93 1.08 -17.18 -13.68
CA ALA A 93 0.59 -15.93 -14.20
C ALA A 93 -0.61 -15.47 -13.36
N GLY A 94 -0.70 -14.17 -13.07
CA GLY A 94 -1.77 -13.59 -12.27
C GLY A 94 -2.26 -12.29 -12.81
N ALA A 95 -3.53 -11.99 -12.57
CA ALA A 95 -4.15 -10.69 -12.82
C ALA A 95 -4.99 -10.29 -11.61
N VAL A 96 -4.99 -9.00 -11.29
CA VAL A 96 -5.81 -8.43 -10.21
C VAL A 96 -6.53 -7.19 -10.72
N TYR A 97 -7.75 -7.01 -10.27
CA TYR A 97 -8.56 -5.85 -10.61
C TYR A 97 -9.32 -5.35 -9.38
N GLY A 98 -9.22 -4.06 -9.09
CA GLY A 98 -10.03 -3.39 -8.09
C GLY A 98 -10.73 -2.19 -8.72
N TYR A 99 -12.05 -2.13 -8.55
CA TYR A 99 -12.82 -1.03 -9.10
C TYR A 99 -12.77 0.22 -8.21
N SER A 100 -13.01 1.38 -8.81
CA SER A 100 -13.04 2.64 -8.07
C SER A 100 -14.25 2.72 -7.15
N GLN A 101 -14.02 3.12 -5.90
CA GLN A 101 -15.06 3.25 -4.87
C GLN A 101 -15.00 4.63 -4.24
N ASP A 102 -16.13 5.33 -4.23
CA ASP A 102 -16.22 6.61 -3.54
C ASP A 102 -16.15 6.41 -2.03
N LEU A 103 -15.37 7.25 -1.36
CA LEU A 103 -15.29 7.32 0.09
C LEU A 103 -16.43 8.21 0.61
N LEU A 104 -17.30 7.64 1.43
CA LEU A 104 -18.25 8.42 2.21
C LEU A 104 -17.45 9.27 3.20
N GLN A 105 -17.82 10.54 3.31
CA GLN A 105 -17.01 11.52 4.01
C GLN A 105 -17.87 12.43 4.86
N ASP A 106 -17.53 12.51 6.15
CA ASP A 106 -18.03 13.49 7.10
C ASP A 106 -16.92 14.44 7.49
N ASN A 107 -17.10 15.73 7.21
CA ASN A 107 -16.10 16.76 7.45
C ASN A 107 -16.58 17.71 8.52
N ASP A 108 -15.72 17.93 9.53
CA ASP A 108 -15.87 18.95 10.54
C ASP A 108 -14.75 19.98 10.38
N HIS A 109 -15.13 21.23 10.30
CA HIS A 109 -14.22 22.35 10.23
C HIS A 109 -14.38 23.20 11.48
N SER A 110 -13.33 23.38 12.23
CA SER A 110 -13.34 24.20 13.46
C SER A 110 -12.25 25.25 13.42
N VAL A 111 -12.61 26.46 13.83
CA VAL A 111 -11.68 27.56 14.03
C VAL A 111 -11.71 27.96 15.49
N SER A 112 -10.54 27.97 16.12
CA SER A 112 -10.36 28.41 17.51
C SER A 112 -9.30 29.52 17.59
N SER A 113 -9.46 30.42 18.53
CA SER A 113 -8.48 31.45 18.81
C SER A 113 -8.11 31.45 20.30
N SER A 114 -6.82 31.52 20.60
CA SER A 114 -6.35 31.59 21.98
C SER A 114 -6.72 32.93 22.68
N SER A 115 -7.15 33.91 21.91
CA SER A 115 -7.61 35.22 22.43
C SER A 115 -9.12 35.27 22.72
N SER A 116 -9.90 34.29 22.32
CA SER A 116 -11.34 34.19 22.58
C SER A 116 -11.69 32.78 23.04
N SER A 117 -12.57 32.69 24.05
CA SER A 117 -13.02 31.38 24.60
C SER A 117 -14.04 30.64 23.68
N GLY A 118 -14.20 31.06 22.44
CA GLY A 118 -15.16 30.48 21.48
C GLY A 118 -14.46 29.71 20.38
N SER A 119 -14.95 28.51 20.10
CA SER A 119 -14.65 27.79 18.86
C SER A 119 -15.91 27.78 17.97
N ILE A 120 -15.74 28.07 16.69
CA ILE A 120 -16.82 27.96 15.69
C ILE A 120 -16.57 26.66 14.95
N THR A 121 -17.56 25.76 14.99
CA THR A 121 -17.51 24.49 14.23
C THR A 121 -18.59 24.52 13.15
N GLU A 122 -18.19 24.33 11.92
CA GLU A 122 -19.07 24.27 10.75
C GLU A 122 -18.83 22.97 9.99
N LYS A 123 -19.84 22.50 9.23
CA LYS A 123 -19.66 21.39 8.31
C LYS A 123 -18.75 21.82 7.16
N GLY A 124 -17.61 21.17 7.03
CA GLY A 124 -16.63 21.44 5.99
C GLY A 124 -17.12 21.12 4.58
N LYS A 125 -16.49 21.73 3.57
CA LYS A 125 -16.75 21.41 2.15
C LYS A 125 -16.42 19.96 1.86
N LYS A 126 -17.29 19.27 1.12
CA LYS A 126 -17.04 17.90 0.66
C LYS A 126 -16.33 17.93 -0.68
N TYR A 127 -15.20 17.26 -0.74
CA TYR A 127 -14.47 17.00 -1.98
C TYR A 127 -14.66 15.53 -2.37
N ARG A 128 -14.73 15.26 -3.65
CA ARG A 128 -14.80 13.88 -4.13
C ARG A 128 -13.48 13.17 -3.80
N THR A 129 -13.55 12.23 -2.89
CA THR A 129 -12.45 11.36 -2.53
C THR A 129 -12.86 9.93 -2.86
N CYS A 130 -12.02 9.19 -3.58
CA CYS A 130 -12.29 7.81 -3.92
C CYS A 130 -11.05 6.94 -3.72
N LEU A 131 -11.27 5.65 -3.51
CA LEU A 131 -10.23 4.65 -3.72
C LEU A 131 -10.11 4.43 -5.23
N PRO A 132 -8.92 4.58 -5.82
CA PRO A 132 -8.75 4.47 -7.25
C PRO A 132 -8.97 3.04 -7.73
N GLN A 133 -9.48 2.91 -8.95
CA GLN A 133 -9.43 1.62 -9.63
C GLN A 133 -7.98 1.25 -9.94
N PHE A 134 -7.72 -0.05 -9.94
CA PHE A 134 -6.40 -0.53 -10.33
C PHE A 134 -6.50 -1.84 -11.13
N PHE A 135 -5.51 -2.04 -11.94
CA PHE A 135 -5.27 -3.28 -12.66
C PHE A 135 -3.83 -3.70 -12.47
N GLY A 136 -3.60 -4.97 -12.24
CA GLY A 136 -2.26 -5.52 -12.12
C GLY A 136 -2.14 -6.86 -12.83
N VAL A 137 -0.99 -7.11 -13.43
CA VAL A 137 -0.60 -8.39 -14.00
C VAL A 137 0.77 -8.76 -13.53
N GLY A 138 1.00 -10.04 -13.35
CA GLY A 138 2.29 -10.54 -12.90
C GLY A 138 2.57 -11.94 -13.42
N VAL A 139 3.83 -12.26 -13.52
CA VAL A 139 4.33 -13.59 -13.87
C VAL A 139 5.46 -13.96 -12.93
N SER A 140 5.48 -15.20 -12.47
CA SER A 140 6.60 -15.74 -11.72
C SER A 140 7.01 -17.11 -12.25
N TYR A 141 8.30 -17.32 -12.33
CA TYR A 141 8.91 -18.62 -12.62
C TYR A 141 9.54 -19.16 -11.35
N ASN A 142 9.10 -20.33 -10.94
CA ASN A 142 9.48 -20.97 -9.70
C ASN A 142 10.23 -22.26 -9.98
N THR A 143 11.31 -22.46 -9.28
CA THR A 143 12.05 -23.73 -9.25
C THR A 143 12.24 -24.16 -7.80
N LEU A 144 12.83 -25.33 -7.58
CA LEU A 144 13.12 -25.82 -6.23
C LEU A 144 13.99 -24.85 -5.40
N ARG A 145 14.90 -24.14 -6.06
CA ARG A 145 15.88 -23.28 -5.36
C ARG A 145 15.70 -21.80 -5.59
N TRP A 146 15.18 -21.39 -6.72
CA TRP A 146 15.05 -19.97 -7.04
C TRP A 146 13.68 -19.64 -7.63
N MET A 147 13.27 -18.43 -7.43
CA MET A 147 12.08 -17.83 -8.00
C MET A 147 12.46 -16.47 -8.58
N ALA A 148 11.90 -16.16 -9.74
CA ALA A 148 11.95 -14.83 -10.33
C ALA A 148 10.54 -14.39 -10.68
N SER A 149 10.20 -13.12 -10.42
CA SER A 149 8.90 -12.54 -10.73
C SER A 149 9.01 -11.16 -11.35
N ALA A 150 8.03 -10.83 -12.17
CA ALA A 150 7.82 -9.51 -12.72
C ALA A 150 6.34 -9.15 -12.64
N ASP A 151 6.06 -7.96 -12.10
CA ASP A 151 4.70 -7.47 -11.88
C ASP A 151 4.56 -6.06 -12.45
N TYR A 152 3.45 -5.80 -13.10
CA TYR A 152 3.04 -4.47 -13.53
C TYR A 152 1.73 -4.09 -12.87
N LYS A 153 1.64 -2.87 -12.35
CA LYS A 153 0.41 -2.32 -11.75
C LYS A 153 0.12 -0.94 -12.30
N PHE A 154 -1.09 -0.77 -12.77
CA PHE A 154 -1.70 0.50 -13.15
C PHE A 154 -2.71 0.91 -12.09
N VAL A 155 -2.72 2.20 -11.71
CA VAL A 155 -3.70 2.78 -10.77
C VAL A 155 -4.22 4.08 -11.35
N ASP A 156 -5.53 4.15 -11.54
CA ASP A 156 -6.22 5.32 -12.09
C ASP A 156 -6.63 6.29 -10.98
N TRP A 157 -5.90 7.38 -10.87
CA TRP A 157 -6.15 8.46 -9.93
C TRP A 157 -6.93 9.63 -10.54
N SER A 158 -7.39 9.52 -11.78
CA SER A 158 -8.03 10.62 -12.54
C SER A 158 -9.35 11.11 -11.90
N ARG A 159 -9.97 10.29 -11.07
CA ARG A 159 -11.24 10.61 -10.38
C ARG A 159 -11.08 11.41 -9.09
N LEU A 160 -9.84 11.59 -8.59
CA LEU A 160 -9.61 12.41 -7.42
C LEU A 160 -9.63 13.90 -7.77
N GLU A 161 -10.30 14.66 -6.91
CA GLU A 161 -10.32 16.11 -6.97
C GLU A 161 -9.36 16.68 -5.93
N SER A 162 -8.66 17.76 -6.29
CA SER A 162 -7.80 18.50 -5.38
C SER A 162 -8.47 19.81 -4.99
N SER A 163 -8.41 20.14 -3.71
CA SER A 163 -8.84 21.46 -3.19
C SER A 163 -7.88 22.59 -3.58
N ARG A 164 -6.67 22.24 -4.03
CA ARG A 164 -5.63 23.20 -4.40
C ARG A 164 -5.37 23.15 -5.90
N SER A 165 -5.46 24.30 -6.57
CA SER A 165 -5.23 24.44 -8.02
C SER A 165 -3.80 24.07 -8.48
N SER A 166 -2.83 24.10 -7.55
CA SER A 166 -1.43 23.75 -7.82
C SER A 166 -1.15 22.24 -7.78
N VAL A 167 -2.14 21.43 -7.39
CA VAL A 167 -2.01 19.98 -7.20
C VAL A 167 -2.94 19.27 -8.17
N SER A 168 -2.41 18.36 -8.96
CA SER A 168 -3.18 17.50 -9.86
C SER A 168 -2.80 16.03 -9.66
N PHE A 169 -3.75 15.14 -9.99
CA PHE A 169 -3.56 13.71 -9.89
C PHE A 169 -3.40 13.11 -11.28
N HIS A 170 -2.46 12.17 -11.40
CA HIS A 170 -2.15 11.47 -12.65
C HIS A 170 -2.14 9.96 -12.44
N ASN A 171 -2.38 9.23 -13.49
CA ASN A 171 -2.32 7.79 -13.49
C ASN A 171 -0.94 7.28 -13.09
N GLN A 172 -0.93 6.25 -12.28
CA GLN A 172 0.28 5.67 -11.74
C GLN A 172 0.58 4.32 -12.39
N HIS A 173 1.80 4.19 -12.88
CA HIS A 173 2.37 2.98 -13.44
C HIS A 173 3.48 2.49 -12.54
N ARG A 174 3.50 1.20 -12.23
CA ARG A 174 4.55 0.57 -11.42
C ARG A 174 4.99 -0.72 -12.08
N LEU A 175 6.30 -0.86 -12.25
CA LEU A 175 6.96 -2.11 -12.62
C LEU A 175 7.76 -2.60 -11.43
N MET A 176 7.60 -3.88 -11.08
CA MET A 176 8.24 -4.50 -9.92
C MET A 176 8.88 -5.81 -10.35
N LEU A 177 10.10 -6.04 -9.89
CA LEU A 177 10.86 -7.27 -10.11
C LEU A 177 11.17 -7.87 -8.75
N GLY A 178 11.03 -9.18 -8.65
CA GLY A 178 11.31 -9.94 -7.44
C GLY A 178 12.11 -11.19 -7.73
N GLY A 179 12.94 -11.59 -6.78
CA GLY A 179 13.67 -12.83 -6.86
C GLY A 179 13.94 -13.40 -5.48
N SER A 180 14.04 -14.72 -5.40
CA SER A 180 14.50 -15.40 -4.19
C SER A 180 15.39 -16.57 -4.52
N TYR A 181 16.35 -16.84 -3.61
CA TYR A 181 17.24 -17.98 -3.69
C TYR A 181 17.22 -18.75 -2.37
N THR A 182 17.01 -20.07 -2.44
CA THR A 182 16.96 -20.97 -1.28
C THR A 182 18.32 -21.53 -0.99
N LEU A 183 18.85 -21.21 0.18
CA LEU A 183 20.09 -21.72 0.72
C LEU A 183 19.88 -23.07 1.45
N GLY A 184 20.85 -23.91 1.41
CA GLY A 184 20.85 -25.20 2.10
C GLY A 184 19.91 -26.23 1.46
N ASN A 185 19.29 -27.05 2.33
CA ASN A 185 18.36 -28.09 1.88
C ASN A 185 16.94 -27.50 1.73
N PRO A 186 16.36 -27.45 0.50
CA PRO A 186 15.05 -26.88 0.26
C PRO A 186 13.90 -27.54 1.03
N TYR A 187 14.08 -28.79 1.47
CA TYR A 187 13.05 -29.57 2.17
C TYR A 187 13.18 -29.53 3.70
N ARG A 188 14.30 -29.03 4.23
CA ARG A 188 14.55 -29.02 5.67
C ARG A 188 14.99 -27.67 6.15
N LYS A 189 14.04 -26.88 6.72
CA LYS A 189 14.25 -25.54 7.26
C LYS A 189 14.99 -24.61 6.26
N PRO A 190 14.42 -24.35 5.08
CA PRO A 190 15.09 -23.51 4.09
C PRO A 190 15.27 -22.08 4.59
N VAL A 191 16.42 -21.53 4.26
CA VAL A 191 16.69 -20.08 4.38
C VAL A 191 16.63 -19.50 2.98
N ARG A 192 15.80 -18.46 2.77
CA ARG A 192 15.65 -17.82 1.46
C ARG A 192 16.20 -16.41 1.50
N LEU A 193 17.10 -16.10 0.58
CA LEU A 193 17.50 -14.73 0.29
C LEU A 193 16.46 -14.11 -0.63
N LEU A 194 16.07 -12.88 -0.34
CA LEU A 194 15.05 -12.13 -1.08
C LEU A 194 15.68 -10.89 -1.70
N LEU A 195 15.37 -10.62 -2.97
CA LEU A 195 15.78 -9.42 -3.69
C LEU A 195 14.53 -8.83 -4.37
N GLY A 196 14.46 -7.53 -4.39
CA GLY A 196 13.37 -6.83 -5.06
C GLY A 196 13.80 -5.47 -5.57
N ALA A 197 13.27 -5.10 -6.71
CA ALA A 197 13.45 -3.78 -7.31
C ALA A 197 12.12 -3.31 -7.90
N GLY A 198 11.93 -2.02 -7.99
CA GLY A 198 10.76 -1.48 -8.69
C GLY A 198 10.91 -0.02 -9.01
N ILE A 199 10.17 0.38 -10.04
CA ILE A 199 10.11 1.74 -10.54
C ILE A 199 8.67 2.13 -10.78
N GLY A 200 8.31 3.38 -10.54
CA GLY A 200 6.98 3.88 -10.83
C GLY A 200 6.90 5.40 -10.72
N ASN A 201 5.99 5.99 -11.49
CA ASN A 201 5.72 7.42 -11.39
C ASN A 201 4.89 7.75 -10.14
N SER A 202 5.02 8.97 -9.65
CA SER A 202 4.12 9.53 -8.63
C SER A 202 2.74 9.77 -9.23
N TYR A 203 1.69 9.50 -8.45
CA TYR A 203 0.32 9.89 -8.82
C TYR A 203 0.04 11.38 -8.57
N LEU A 204 0.91 12.04 -7.81
CA LEU A 204 0.77 13.44 -7.43
C LEU A 204 1.68 14.28 -8.31
N SER A 205 1.11 15.32 -8.93
CA SER A 205 1.82 16.37 -9.62
C SER A 205 1.62 17.70 -8.89
N ILE A 206 2.70 18.40 -8.64
CA ILE A 206 2.69 19.70 -7.99
C ILE A 206 3.31 20.70 -8.95
N GLN A 207 2.58 21.77 -9.30
CA GLN A 207 3.00 22.75 -10.31
C GLN A 207 3.42 22.08 -11.63
N ASN A 208 2.64 21.11 -12.11
CA ASN A 208 2.89 20.33 -13.33
C ASN A 208 4.19 19.51 -13.35
N LYS A 209 4.79 19.23 -12.18
CA LYS A 209 5.99 18.41 -12.06
C LYS A 209 5.65 17.07 -11.39
N THR A 210 5.92 15.98 -12.09
CA THR A 210 5.80 14.62 -11.59
C THR A 210 7.17 14.06 -11.26
N THR A 211 7.22 13.17 -10.27
CA THR A 211 8.46 12.45 -9.88
C THR A 211 8.34 10.98 -10.21
N THR A 212 9.45 10.35 -10.52
CA THR A 212 9.55 8.90 -10.68
C THR A 212 10.33 8.35 -9.50
N ASN A 213 9.74 7.38 -8.80
CA ASN A 213 10.35 6.75 -7.63
C ASN A 213 10.88 5.37 -8.03
N TYR A 214 11.99 4.99 -7.46
CA TYR A 214 12.49 3.63 -7.52
C TYR A 214 12.77 3.09 -6.12
N TYR A 215 12.78 1.78 -5.99
CA TYR A 215 13.20 1.13 -4.76
C TYR A 215 14.05 -0.10 -5.05
N LEU A 216 14.94 -0.38 -4.11
CA LEU A 216 15.68 -1.62 -4.01
C LEU A 216 15.38 -2.22 -2.63
N SER A 217 15.23 -3.54 -2.57
CA SER A 217 15.03 -4.24 -1.31
C SER A 217 15.77 -5.54 -1.28
N THR A 218 16.22 -5.90 -0.08
CA THR A 218 16.83 -7.20 0.19
C THR A 218 16.31 -7.72 1.53
N GLY A 219 16.29 -9.04 1.69
CA GLY A 219 15.84 -9.65 2.91
C GLY A 219 16.20 -11.12 3.02
N ILE A 220 15.92 -11.67 4.19
CA ILE A 220 16.12 -13.08 4.51
C ILE A 220 14.81 -13.61 5.10
N ASN A 221 14.39 -14.77 4.63
CA ASN A 221 13.23 -15.49 5.13
C ASN A 221 13.69 -16.82 5.73
N PHE A 222 13.26 -17.07 6.97
CA PHE A 222 13.54 -18.30 7.70
C PHE A 222 12.24 -19.09 7.90
N GLU A 223 12.24 -20.37 7.55
CA GLU A 223 11.18 -21.29 7.92
C GLU A 223 11.55 -22.01 9.21
N TYR A 224 10.73 -21.87 10.28
CA TYR A 224 11.09 -22.41 11.59
C TYR A 224 10.23 -23.59 12.02
N ARG A 225 8.91 -23.52 12.04
CA ARG A 225 8.05 -24.62 12.51
C ARG A 225 6.79 -24.70 11.66
N SER A 226 6.43 -25.92 11.22
CA SER A 226 5.14 -26.17 10.54
C SER A 226 4.82 -25.20 9.41
N ARG A 227 5.84 -24.80 8.59
CA ARG A 227 5.74 -23.78 7.52
C ARG A 227 5.49 -22.34 8.03
N SER A 228 5.66 -22.11 9.33
CA SER A 228 5.70 -20.74 9.85
C SER A 228 6.99 -20.08 9.43
N THR A 229 6.93 -18.82 9.01
CA THR A 229 8.09 -18.10 8.48
C THR A 229 8.35 -16.79 9.20
N LEU A 230 9.62 -16.44 9.32
CA LEU A 230 10.10 -15.15 9.79
C LEU A 230 10.87 -14.49 8.65
N SER A 231 10.48 -13.31 8.25
CA SER A 231 11.17 -12.52 7.21
C SER A 231 11.67 -11.21 7.79
N LEU A 232 12.93 -10.93 7.53
CA LEU A 232 13.59 -9.67 7.88
C LEU A 232 14.13 -9.04 6.60
N GLY A 233 14.03 -7.72 6.48
CA GLY A 233 14.59 -7.07 5.31
C GLY A 233 14.64 -5.56 5.41
N VAL A 234 15.27 -4.99 4.39
CA VAL A 234 15.52 -3.57 4.24
C VAL A 234 15.05 -3.14 2.85
N LYS A 235 14.42 -1.99 2.80
CA LYS A 235 13.98 -1.36 1.55
C LYS A 235 14.48 0.07 1.50
N TYR A 236 15.26 0.37 0.48
CA TYR A 236 15.67 1.72 0.11
C TYR A 236 14.73 2.25 -0.98
N THR A 237 14.25 3.47 -0.84
CA THR A 237 13.41 4.14 -1.84
C THR A 237 13.96 5.54 -2.07
N ASP A 238 14.08 5.93 -3.33
CA ASP A 238 14.56 7.24 -3.74
C ASP A 238 13.80 7.72 -5.00
N GLN A 239 14.06 8.95 -5.43
CA GLN A 239 13.36 9.59 -6.53
C GLN A 239 14.35 9.96 -7.65
N PHE A 240 13.97 9.66 -8.90
CA PHE A 240 14.69 10.15 -10.07
C PHE A 240 14.25 11.58 -10.39
N LYS A 241 15.20 12.45 -10.70
CA LYS A 241 14.99 13.83 -11.17
C LYS A 241 13.99 14.63 -10.35
N VAL A 242 14.44 15.20 -9.26
CA VAL A 242 13.74 16.30 -8.62
C VAL A 242 14.24 17.60 -9.23
N SER A 243 13.44 18.19 -10.12
CA SER A 243 13.78 19.45 -10.81
C SER A 243 13.77 20.69 -9.88
N SER A 244 13.39 20.55 -8.62
CA SER A 244 13.44 21.59 -7.62
C SER A 244 13.57 20.95 -6.23
N GLY A 245 14.53 21.38 -5.43
CA GLY A 245 14.92 20.80 -4.14
C GLY A 245 13.87 20.74 -3.02
N ARG A 246 12.58 20.91 -3.33
CA ARG A 246 11.47 20.87 -2.37
C ARG A 246 10.90 19.49 -2.07
N PHE A 247 11.22 18.47 -2.88
CA PHE A 247 10.60 17.13 -2.78
C PHE A 247 11.61 15.99 -2.88
N GLN A 248 12.82 16.20 -2.46
CA GLN A 248 13.80 15.11 -2.31
C GLN A 248 13.48 14.33 -1.04
N GLY A 249 13.19 13.05 -1.19
CA GLY A 249 12.91 12.17 -0.07
C GLY A 249 13.54 10.80 -0.27
N GLN A 250 14.70 10.59 0.36
CA GLN A 250 15.25 9.25 0.54
C GLN A 250 14.58 8.58 1.73
N LYS A 251 14.21 7.31 1.57
CA LYS A 251 13.57 6.54 2.63
C LYS A 251 14.24 5.18 2.76
N LEU A 252 14.74 4.91 3.97
CA LEU A 252 15.16 3.59 4.39
C LEU A 252 14.09 3.00 5.31
N ALA A 253 13.59 1.82 4.98
CA ALA A 253 12.58 1.13 5.78
C ALA A 253 13.06 -0.28 6.11
N PHE A 254 12.92 -0.66 7.38
CA PHE A 254 13.11 -2.03 7.86
C PHE A 254 11.75 -2.71 7.94
N PHE A 255 11.68 -3.97 7.59
CA PHE A 255 10.47 -4.76 7.73
C PHE A 255 10.74 -6.08 8.45
N LEU A 256 9.80 -6.42 9.30
CA LEU A 256 9.68 -7.69 9.98
C LEU A 256 8.32 -8.28 9.62
N ASN A 257 8.29 -9.50 9.10
CA ASN A 257 7.07 -10.23 8.84
C ASN A 257 7.13 -11.60 9.49
N ILE A 258 6.08 -11.93 10.26
CA ILE A 258 5.93 -13.23 10.91
C ILE A 258 4.66 -13.87 10.36
N THR A 259 4.79 -15.06 9.80
CA THR A 259 3.66 -15.84 9.30
C THR A 259 3.53 -17.10 10.13
N PHE A 260 2.36 -17.30 10.71
CA PHE A 260 2.00 -18.52 11.42
C PHE A 260 1.21 -19.42 10.50
N SER A 261 1.57 -20.70 10.46
CA SER A 261 0.85 -21.73 9.73
C SER A 261 0.59 -22.91 10.67
N GLU A 262 -0.66 -23.28 10.82
CA GLU A 262 -1.08 -24.41 11.61
C GLU A 262 -1.79 -25.44 10.73
N LYS A 263 -1.47 -26.72 10.92
CA LYS A 263 -2.18 -27.82 10.26
C LYS A 263 -3.41 -28.16 11.09
N THR A 264 -4.58 -27.85 10.59
CA THR A 264 -5.85 -28.35 11.18
C THR A 264 -6.03 -29.82 10.80
N TYR A 265 -5.90 -30.71 11.78
CA TYR A 265 -6.27 -32.11 11.59
C TYR A 265 -7.79 -32.25 11.76
N ARG A 266 -8.48 -32.69 10.74
CA ARG A 266 -9.82 -33.26 10.92
C ARG A 266 -9.64 -34.55 11.71
N ALA A 267 -10.10 -34.60 12.97
CA ALA A 267 -10.27 -35.83 13.68
C ALA A 267 -11.24 -36.69 12.86
N LYS A 268 -10.76 -37.82 12.35
CA LYS A 268 -11.66 -38.86 11.85
C LYS A 268 -12.32 -39.45 13.08
N LEU A 269 -13.60 -39.13 13.28
CA LEU A 269 -14.46 -39.91 14.15
C LEU A 269 -14.45 -41.35 13.60
N LYS A 270 -13.94 -42.27 14.44
CA LYS A 270 -14.08 -43.71 14.23
C LYS A 270 -15.47 -44.13 14.57
#